data_311c779455f7e1fd2553846ff4a36f6f
#
_entry.id   311c779455f7e1fd2553846ff4a36f6f
#
_cell.length_a   1.000
_cell.length_b   1.000
_cell.length_c   1.000
_cell.angle_alpha   90.00
_cell.angle_beta   90.00
_cell.angle_gamma   90.00
#
_symmetry.space_group_name_H-M   'P 1'
#
loop_
_entity.id
_entity.type
_entity.pdbx_description
1 polymer ?
#
loop_
_entity_poly.entity_id
_entity_poly.type
_entity_poly.pdbx_seq_one_letter_code
_entity_poly.pdbx_strand_id
1 'polypeptide(L)'
;MASASNQAFILQPGGRFDYEERVRPELQTDRDVIVQVIVTGLCGSDIHYWQHGRIGRYVVEAPIVLGHESAGIVVECGSKSGFAVGDRVALEPGIACNTCHHCRAGRYNLCSAMRFAATPPYDGTLATYYRLPAECCYKLPAHVSLQHGALVEPLSVAVHSCRLAGDMQQKSVVVFGAGPVGLLCAAVARAFGASTVVVVDINSDRLSVAQKYGATHTYKMSSESPEHNAARLLEETKLEIGAHVVLDATGAEPCMNCGIAILASGGTFVQVGLGKPNPSLPVGQICDKEAIFRGSFRYGPGDYQTAIGLLSSGRVVLDGLVTHEFPFTQAEEAFKNVGNRQGIKTVIYGPGVDETAAKATLT
;
A
#
# COMPACT_ATOMS: atom_id res chain seq x y z
N MET A 1 0.71 28.16 -27.24
CA MET A 1 1.34 27.91 -25.90
C MET A 1 2.10 26.61 -26.03
N ALA A 2 3.41 26.56 -25.69
CA ALA A 2 4.15 25.33 -25.71
C ALA A 2 3.46 24.34 -24.72
N SER A 3 3.15 23.15 -25.19
CA SER A 3 2.64 22.07 -24.33
C SER A 3 3.63 21.90 -23.16
N ALA A 4 3.16 22.05 -21.92
CA ALA A 4 4.01 21.82 -20.76
C ALA A 4 4.57 20.38 -20.87
N SER A 5 5.88 20.24 -20.69
CA SER A 5 6.59 18.96 -20.73
C SER A 5 6.01 17.97 -19.69
N ASN A 6 5.87 16.71 -20.06
CA ASN A 6 5.48 15.63 -19.17
C ASN A 6 6.66 14.66 -18.99
N GLN A 7 7.64 15.06 -18.19
CA GLN A 7 8.77 14.20 -17.87
C GLN A 7 8.31 12.95 -17.13
N ALA A 8 8.83 11.79 -17.52
CA ALA A 8 8.47 10.50 -16.95
C ALA A 8 9.70 9.63 -16.69
N PHE A 9 9.66 8.86 -15.63
CA PHE A 9 10.65 7.84 -15.30
C PHE A 9 10.13 6.47 -15.73
N ILE A 10 10.86 5.81 -16.63
CA ILE A 10 10.38 4.68 -17.42
C ILE A 10 11.22 3.44 -17.16
N LEU A 11 10.53 2.31 -16.94
CA LEU A 11 11.11 0.99 -16.95
C LEU A 11 11.02 0.42 -18.38
N GLN A 12 12.16 0.12 -18.97
CA GLN A 12 12.27 -0.60 -20.23
C GLN A 12 12.15 -2.11 -20.02
N PRO A 13 11.68 -2.87 -21.01
CA PRO A 13 11.84 -4.31 -21.01
C PRO A 13 13.33 -4.69 -20.80
N GLY A 14 13.57 -5.65 -19.88
CA GLY A 14 14.94 -6.01 -19.49
C GLY A 14 15.52 -5.25 -18.29
N GLY A 15 14.73 -4.36 -17.64
CA GLY A 15 15.06 -3.81 -16.33
C GLY A 15 15.91 -2.53 -16.33
N ARG A 16 16.14 -1.92 -17.51
CA ARG A 16 16.82 -0.62 -17.61
C ARG A 16 15.84 0.51 -17.34
N PHE A 17 16.29 1.57 -16.68
CA PHE A 17 15.54 2.81 -16.50
C PHE A 17 15.99 3.88 -17.50
N ASP A 18 15.03 4.70 -17.91
CA ASP A 18 15.25 5.88 -18.74
C ASP A 18 14.37 7.06 -18.24
N TYR A 19 14.78 8.28 -18.54
CA TYR A 19 13.97 9.49 -18.42
C TYR A 19 13.53 9.93 -19.81
N GLU A 20 12.22 10.08 -20.00
CA GLU A 20 11.65 10.45 -21.30
C GLU A 20 10.64 11.58 -21.16
N GLU A 21 10.49 12.35 -22.23
CA GLU A 21 9.36 13.25 -22.41
C GLU A 21 8.18 12.45 -22.97
N ARG A 22 7.07 12.46 -22.26
CA ARG A 22 5.80 11.89 -22.69
C ARG A 22 4.83 12.99 -23.10
N VAL A 23 3.82 12.61 -23.85
CA VAL A 23 2.72 13.55 -24.18
C VAL A 23 1.99 13.90 -22.90
N ARG A 24 1.80 15.21 -22.65
CA ARG A 24 0.96 15.66 -21.53
C ARG A 24 -0.47 15.12 -21.72
N PRO A 25 -1.05 14.50 -20.69
CA PRO A 25 -2.43 14.01 -20.80
C PRO A 25 -3.41 15.18 -20.98
N GLU A 26 -4.47 14.92 -21.74
CA GLU A 26 -5.60 15.85 -21.95
C GLU A 26 -6.88 15.27 -21.31
N LEU A 27 -7.81 16.12 -20.94
CA LEU A 27 -9.14 15.70 -20.50
C LEU A 27 -9.85 14.96 -21.64
N GLN A 28 -10.33 13.76 -21.39
CA GLN A 28 -11.09 12.96 -22.36
C GLN A 28 -12.59 13.03 -22.11
N THR A 29 -12.97 13.35 -20.88
CA THR A 29 -14.36 13.50 -20.46
C THR A 29 -14.52 14.74 -19.57
N ASP A 30 -15.77 15.20 -19.39
CA ASP A 30 -16.11 16.27 -18.47
C ASP A 30 -15.99 15.88 -16.97
N ARG A 31 -15.62 14.64 -16.68
CA ARG A 31 -15.36 14.12 -15.32
C ARG A 31 -13.89 13.84 -15.05
N ASP A 32 -13.00 14.03 -16.02
CA ASP A 32 -11.58 13.78 -15.82
C ASP A 32 -10.92 14.87 -14.98
N VAL A 33 -9.83 14.50 -14.32
CA VAL A 33 -8.95 15.40 -13.57
C VAL A 33 -7.52 15.14 -14.03
N ILE A 34 -6.76 16.20 -14.30
CA ILE A 34 -5.31 16.15 -14.53
C ILE A 34 -4.63 16.69 -13.28
N VAL A 35 -3.76 15.89 -12.72
CA VAL A 35 -3.03 16.18 -11.48
C VAL A 35 -1.55 16.33 -11.81
N GLN A 36 -0.94 17.41 -11.35
CA GLN A 36 0.52 17.49 -11.22
C GLN A 36 0.90 16.58 -10.04
N VAL A 37 1.65 15.53 -10.32
CA VAL A 37 2.11 14.60 -9.30
C VAL A 37 3.23 15.27 -8.50
N ILE A 38 3.02 15.43 -7.20
CA ILE A 38 3.98 16.08 -6.31
C ILE A 38 4.88 15.05 -5.62
N VAL A 39 4.31 13.91 -5.25
CA VAL A 39 5.07 12.85 -4.56
C VAL A 39 4.47 11.49 -4.87
N THR A 40 5.35 10.50 -5.05
CA THR A 40 5.00 9.10 -5.29
C THR A 40 5.79 8.20 -4.34
N GLY A 41 5.07 7.35 -3.60
CA GLY A 41 5.66 6.28 -2.80
C GLY A 41 6.10 5.11 -3.68
N LEU A 42 7.23 4.48 -3.33
CA LEU A 42 7.65 3.24 -3.97
C LEU A 42 7.11 2.01 -3.23
N CYS A 43 6.56 1.09 -3.98
CA CYS A 43 6.01 -0.18 -3.52
C CYS A 43 6.94 -1.35 -3.87
N GLY A 44 6.86 -2.44 -3.10
CA GLY A 44 7.54 -3.69 -3.45
C GLY A 44 7.17 -4.24 -4.84
N SER A 45 5.96 -3.94 -5.33
CA SER A 45 5.52 -4.32 -6.69
C SER A 45 6.31 -3.58 -7.79
N ASP A 46 6.68 -2.30 -7.59
CA ASP A 46 7.54 -1.57 -8.54
C ASP A 46 8.90 -2.26 -8.65
N ILE A 47 9.45 -2.73 -7.52
CA ILE A 47 10.72 -3.47 -7.47
C ILE A 47 10.59 -4.83 -8.15
N HIS A 48 9.46 -5.53 -7.99
CA HIS A 48 9.20 -6.79 -8.69
C HIS A 48 9.18 -6.61 -10.21
N TYR A 49 8.53 -5.56 -10.73
CA TYR A 49 8.57 -5.25 -12.17
C TYR A 49 9.99 -4.94 -12.63
N TRP A 50 10.75 -4.16 -11.86
CA TRP A 50 12.13 -3.84 -12.21
C TRP A 50 13.04 -5.08 -12.23
N GLN A 51 13.01 -5.89 -11.17
CA GLN A 51 13.95 -7.00 -11.01
C GLN A 51 13.56 -8.26 -11.78
N HIS A 52 12.25 -8.49 -11.97
CA HIS A 52 11.76 -9.74 -12.55
C HIS A 52 10.97 -9.55 -13.85
N GLY A 53 10.73 -8.32 -14.27
CA GLY A 53 9.99 -7.98 -15.49
C GLY A 53 8.50 -8.35 -15.45
N ARG A 54 7.98 -8.87 -14.32
CA ARG A 54 6.59 -9.35 -14.23
C ARG A 54 6.08 -9.50 -12.80
N ILE A 55 4.75 -9.41 -12.66
CA ILE A 55 4.03 -9.88 -11.47
C ILE A 55 2.87 -10.78 -11.96
N GLY A 56 2.94 -12.07 -11.64
CA GLY A 56 1.97 -13.03 -12.13
C GLY A 56 1.84 -13.01 -13.66
N ARG A 57 0.65 -12.70 -14.19
CA ARG A 57 0.36 -12.62 -15.62
C ARG A 57 0.76 -11.29 -16.28
N TYR A 58 1.07 -10.26 -15.50
CA TYR A 58 1.40 -8.93 -16.02
C TYR A 58 2.89 -8.85 -16.31
N VAL A 59 3.26 -8.77 -17.57
CA VAL A 59 4.65 -8.78 -18.06
C VAL A 59 4.97 -7.43 -18.67
N VAL A 60 6.17 -6.91 -18.40
CA VAL A 60 6.70 -5.67 -19.01
C VAL A 60 7.23 -6.00 -20.40
N GLU A 61 6.37 -5.91 -21.40
CA GLU A 61 6.68 -6.18 -22.81
C GLU A 61 7.01 -4.91 -23.61
N ALA A 62 6.66 -3.75 -23.05
CA ALA A 62 6.90 -2.43 -23.62
C ALA A 62 7.35 -1.44 -22.52
N PRO A 63 7.97 -0.30 -22.88
CA PRO A 63 8.34 0.74 -21.92
C PRO A 63 7.13 1.20 -21.11
N ILE A 64 7.26 1.27 -19.78
CA ILE A 64 6.18 1.61 -18.85
C ILE A 64 6.65 2.59 -17.78
N VAL A 65 5.82 3.57 -17.45
CA VAL A 65 6.00 4.41 -16.27
C VAL A 65 5.55 3.62 -15.03
N LEU A 66 6.39 3.56 -14.00
CA LEU A 66 6.04 2.94 -12.71
C LEU A 66 5.42 3.94 -11.74
N GLY A 67 5.14 3.47 -10.49
CA GLY A 67 4.54 4.27 -9.42
C GLY A 67 3.02 4.27 -9.44
N HIS A 68 2.43 4.12 -8.24
CA HIS A 68 0.98 4.05 -8.07
C HIS A 68 0.49 4.56 -6.70
N GLU A 69 1.39 4.98 -5.82
CA GLU A 69 1.09 5.53 -4.51
C GLU A 69 1.34 7.05 -4.53
N SER A 70 0.38 7.85 -4.99
CA SER A 70 0.67 9.26 -5.31
C SER A 70 -0.32 10.26 -4.77
N ALA A 71 0.19 11.47 -4.55
CA ALA A 71 -0.58 12.66 -4.26
C ALA A 71 -0.09 13.84 -5.10
N GLY A 72 -0.98 14.80 -5.32
CA GLY A 72 -0.63 15.95 -6.13
C GLY A 72 -1.64 17.07 -6.06
N ILE A 73 -1.53 18.00 -7.01
CA ILE A 73 -2.36 19.20 -7.13
C ILE A 73 -3.10 19.15 -8.46
N VAL A 74 -4.39 19.39 -8.44
CA VAL A 74 -5.22 19.49 -9.63
C VAL A 74 -4.78 20.70 -10.47
N VAL A 75 -4.40 20.47 -11.71
CA VAL A 75 -3.99 21.53 -12.65
C VAL A 75 -5.00 21.76 -13.76
N GLU A 76 -5.87 20.80 -14.02
CA GLU A 76 -6.96 20.90 -14.99
C GLU A 76 -8.06 19.92 -14.60
N CYS A 77 -9.32 20.28 -14.79
CA CYS A 77 -10.45 19.43 -14.45
C CYS A 77 -11.65 19.69 -15.36
N GLY A 78 -12.38 18.63 -15.67
CA GLY A 78 -13.62 18.68 -16.41
C GLY A 78 -14.76 19.34 -15.63
N SER A 79 -15.71 19.92 -16.33
CA SER A 79 -16.79 20.74 -15.75
C SER A 79 -17.72 19.99 -14.79
N LYS A 80 -17.73 18.64 -14.83
CA LYS A 80 -18.53 17.77 -13.95
C LYS A 80 -17.68 16.94 -13.00
N SER A 81 -16.39 17.25 -12.85
CA SER A 81 -15.49 16.50 -11.98
C SER A 81 -15.76 16.74 -10.48
N GLY A 82 -16.28 17.92 -10.11
CA GLY A 82 -16.43 18.34 -8.70
C GLY A 82 -15.11 18.81 -8.06
N PHE A 83 -14.06 18.99 -8.86
CA PHE A 83 -12.75 19.51 -8.45
C PHE A 83 -12.52 20.91 -8.99
N ALA A 84 -11.57 21.60 -8.37
CA ALA A 84 -11.05 22.90 -8.81
C ALA A 84 -9.52 22.82 -8.98
N VAL A 85 -8.99 23.66 -9.87
CA VAL A 85 -7.53 23.85 -9.99
C VAL A 85 -6.98 24.33 -8.64
N GLY A 86 -5.90 23.72 -8.18
CA GLY A 86 -5.32 23.95 -6.86
C GLY A 86 -5.78 22.98 -5.77
N ASP A 87 -6.81 22.15 -6.00
CA ASP A 87 -7.21 21.11 -5.04
C ASP A 87 -6.04 20.14 -4.81
N ARG A 88 -5.78 19.85 -3.54
CA ARG A 88 -4.78 18.83 -3.10
C ARG A 88 -5.46 17.48 -2.98
N VAL A 89 -4.89 16.48 -3.62
CA VAL A 89 -5.56 15.20 -3.81
C VAL A 89 -4.64 13.98 -3.60
N ALA A 90 -5.21 12.90 -3.05
CA ALA A 90 -4.66 11.55 -3.15
C ALA A 90 -5.26 10.85 -4.36
N LEU A 91 -4.45 10.04 -5.05
CA LEU A 91 -4.84 9.36 -6.28
C LEU A 91 -5.11 7.88 -6.00
N GLU A 92 -6.29 7.40 -6.39
CA GLU A 92 -6.58 5.97 -6.45
C GLU A 92 -6.18 5.43 -7.83
N PRO A 93 -5.15 4.57 -7.91
CA PRO A 93 -4.54 4.22 -9.20
C PRO A 93 -5.36 3.23 -10.04
N GLY A 94 -6.48 2.73 -9.55
CA GLY A 94 -7.27 1.69 -10.17
C GLY A 94 -8.56 2.19 -10.81
N ILE A 95 -8.66 2.17 -12.14
CA ILE A 95 -9.88 2.53 -12.89
C ILE A 95 -10.64 1.25 -13.25
N ALA A 96 -11.76 1.01 -12.58
CA ALA A 96 -12.62 -0.15 -12.81
C ALA A 96 -13.61 0.09 -13.97
N CYS A 97 -14.17 -0.99 -14.54
CA CYS A 97 -15.16 -0.87 -15.62
C CYS A 97 -16.55 -0.43 -15.13
N ASN A 98 -16.84 -0.50 -13.84
CA ASN A 98 -18.09 -0.16 -13.16
C ASN A 98 -19.33 -0.94 -13.61
N THR A 99 -19.20 -1.88 -14.56
CA THR A 99 -20.33 -2.61 -15.18
C THR A 99 -20.30 -4.12 -14.95
N CYS A 100 -19.14 -4.72 -14.68
CA CYS A 100 -19.03 -6.16 -14.47
C CYS A 100 -19.66 -6.60 -13.14
N HIS A 101 -19.85 -7.92 -12.97
CA HIS A 101 -20.42 -8.51 -11.77
C HIS A 101 -19.70 -8.05 -10.49
N HIS A 102 -18.37 -8.06 -10.48
CA HIS A 102 -17.60 -7.64 -9.30
C HIS A 102 -17.80 -6.17 -8.96
N CYS A 103 -17.77 -5.28 -9.96
CA CYS A 103 -18.02 -3.86 -9.75
C CYS A 103 -19.41 -3.61 -9.18
N ARG A 104 -20.44 -4.24 -9.76
CA ARG A 104 -21.83 -4.09 -9.31
C ARG A 104 -22.09 -4.72 -7.93
N ALA A 105 -21.27 -5.68 -7.52
CA ALA A 105 -21.30 -6.28 -6.18
C ALA A 105 -20.46 -5.52 -5.15
N GLY A 106 -19.94 -4.31 -5.48
CA GLY A 106 -19.10 -3.53 -4.57
C GLY A 106 -17.71 -4.12 -4.34
N ARG A 107 -17.19 -4.88 -5.30
CA ARG A 107 -15.87 -5.53 -5.24
C ARG A 107 -15.03 -5.16 -6.45
N TYR A 108 -14.93 -3.87 -6.76
CA TYR A 108 -14.29 -3.38 -7.98
C TYR A 108 -12.79 -3.72 -8.04
N ASN A 109 -12.12 -3.93 -6.90
CA ASN A 109 -10.75 -4.42 -6.85
C ASN A 109 -10.55 -5.75 -7.61
N LEU A 110 -11.61 -6.55 -7.76
CA LEU A 110 -11.62 -7.81 -8.50
C LEU A 110 -12.09 -7.65 -9.95
N CYS A 111 -12.25 -6.43 -10.45
CA CYS A 111 -12.64 -6.16 -11.82
C CYS A 111 -11.61 -6.72 -12.81
N SER A 112 -12.04 -7.62 -13.72
CA SER A 112 -11.16 -8.22 -14.72
C SER A 112 -10.66 -7.22 -15.77
N ALA A 113 -11.39 -6.11 -15.97
CA ALA A 113 -11.04 -5.01 -16.86
C ALA A 113 -10.42 -3.81 -16.13
N MET A 114 -9.89 -4.03 -14.93
CA MET A 114 -9.20 -3.00 -14.15
C MET A 114 -7.99 -2.46 -14.92
N ARG A 115 -7.94 -1.16 -15.14
CA ARG A 115 -6.75 -0.44 -15.58
C ARG A 115 -6.06 0.14 -14.35
N PHE A 116 -4.92 -0.43 -13.96
CA PHE A 116 -4.24 -0.04 -12.74
C PHE A 116 -2.89 0.60 -13.10
N ALA A 117 -2.63 1.79 -12.55
CA ALA A 117 -1.37 2.48 -12.77
C ALA A 117 -0.16 1.60 -12.46
N ALA A 118 0.89 1.70 -13.27
CA ALA A 118 2.10 0.88 -13.16
C ALA A 118 1.86 -0.64 -13.27
N THR A 119 0.74 -1.05 -13.88
CA THR A 119 0.48 -2.46 -14.19
C THR A 119 0.37 -2.61 -15.70
N PRO A 120 1.26 -3.36 -16.37
CA PRO A 120 1.24 -3.49 -17.82
C PRO A 120 -0.13 -3.82 -18.39
N PRO A 121 -0.60 -3.13 -19.45
CA PRO A 121 0.15 -2.14 -20.25
C PRO A 121 -0.06 -0.67 -19.81
N TYR A 122 -0.51 -0.38 -18.59
CA TYR A 122 -0.93 0.95 -18.17
C TYR A 122 0.18 1.68 -17.43
N ASP A 123 0.51 2.90 -17.90
CA ASP A 123 1.49 3.78 -17.26
C ASP A 123 1.07 4.16 -15.84
N GLY A 124 2.07 4.33 -14.98
CA GLY A 124 1.94 4.79 -13.60
C GLY A 124 2.14 6.29 -13.43
N THR A 125 2.44 6.67 -12.22
CA THR A 125 2.40 8.06 -11.73
C THR A 125 3.78 8.72 -11.57
N LEU A 126 4.89 8.02 -11.87
CA LEU A 126 6.22 8.65 -11.88
C LEU A 126 6.41 9.50 -13.15
N ALA A 127 5.58 10.52 -13.27
CA ALA A 127 5.56 11.51 -14.33
C ALA A 127 5.11 12.86 -13.78
N THR A 128 5.29 13.95 -14.56
CA THR A 128 4.86 15.30 -14.15
C THR A 128 3.34 15.38 -13.98
N TYR A 129 2.60 14.82 -14.94
CA TYR A 129 1.13 14.88 -14.96
C TYR A 129 0.53 13.49 -15.12
N TYR A 130 -0.55 13.28 -14.39
CA TYR A 130 -1.35 12.06 -14.47
C TYR A 130 -2.83 12.41 -14.59
N ARG A 131 -3.54 11.72 -15.51
CA ARG A 131 -4.99 11.88 -15.71
C ARG A 131 -5.73 10.71 -15.12
N LEU A 132 -6.80 11.00 -14.38
CA LEU A 132 -7.69 9.99 -13.80
C LEU A 132 -9.13 10.51 -13.77
N PRO A 133 -10.14 9.62 -13.72
CA PRO A 133 -11.52 10.00 -13.46
C PRO A 133 -11.67 10.61 -12.06
N ALA A 134 -12.60 11.53 -11.90
CA ALA A 134 -12.86 12.22 -10.63
C ALA A 134 -13.18 11.26 -9.47
N GLU A 135 -13.86 10.14 -9.76
CA GLU A 135 -14.15 9.09 -8.78
C GLU A 135 -12.92 8.37 -8.21
N CYS A 136 -11.78 8.49 -8.86
CA CYS A 136 -10.48 7.96 -8.41
C CYS A 136 -9.59 9.05 -7.78
N CYS A 137 -10.14 10.24 -7.50
CA CYS A 137 -9.43 11.37 -6.96
C CYS A 137 -10.06 11.81 -5.65
N TYR A 138 -9.27 11.95 -4.58
CA TYR A 138 -9.77 12.25 -3.24
C TYR A 138 -9.14 13.52 -2.69
N LYS A 139 -9.97 14.51 -2.34
CA LYS A 139 -9.49 15.76 -1.71
C LYS A 139 -8.84 15.44 -0.36
N LEU A 140 -7.68 16.01 -0.14
CA LEU A 140 -6.98 15.92 1.13
C LEU A 140 -7.40 17.08 2.04
N PRO A 141 -7.64 16.81 3.34
CA PRO A 141 -7.79 17.88 4.34
C PRO A 141 -6.56 18.79 4.38
N ALA A 142 -6.75 20.07 4.70
CA ALA A 142 -5.68 21.07 4.68
C ALA A 142 -4.46 20.68 5.53
N HIS A 143 -4.70 20.07 6.70
CA HIS A 143 -3.66 19.63 7.64
C HIS A 143 -2.97 18.30 7.27
N VAL A 144 -3.38 17.61 6.21
CA VAL A 144 -2.68 16.42 5.70
C VAL A 144 -1.72 16.85 4.61
N SER A 145 -0.42 16.58 4.77
CA SER A 145 0.60 16.92 3.77
C SER A 145 0.42 16.08 2.49
N LEU A 146 0.97 16.53 1.36
CA LEU A 146 0.96 15.73 0.13
C LEU A 146 1.82 14.47 0.28
N GLN A 147 2.89 14.52 1.08
CA GLN A 147 3.67 13.33 1.40
C GLN A 147 2.81 12.25 2.11
N HIS A 148 2.02 12.64 3.11
CA HIS A 148 1.04 11.73 3.73
C HIS A 148 -0.09 11.35 2.77
N GLY A 149 -0.46 12.25 1.86
CA GLY A 149 -1.44 11.98 0.80
C GLY A 149 -1.03 10.84 -0.13
N ALA A 150 0.25 10.71 -0.45
CA ALA A 150 0.77 9.57 -1.24
C ALA A 150 0.66 8.24 -0.47
N LEU A 151 0.71 8.28 0.86
CA LEU A 151 0.59 7.08 1.70
C LEU A 151 -0.86 6.64 1.94
N VAL A 152 -1.84 7.38 1.41
CA VAL A 152 -3.26 6.97 1.47
C VAL A 152 -3.47 5.65 0.72
N GLU A 153 -2.76 5.43 -0.38
CA GLU A 153 -2.84 4.18 -1.15
C GLU A 153 -2.45 2.97 -0.28
N PRO A 154 -1.22 2.85 0.25
CA PRO A 154 -0.86 1.70 1.09
C PRO A 154 -1.65 1.65 2.42
N LEU A 155 -2.10 2.79 2.95
CA LEU A 155 -3.01 2.81 4.10
C LEU A 155 -4.37 2.21 3.74
N SER A 156 -4.87 2.42 2.52
CA SER A 156 -6.11 1.81 2.03
C SER A 156 -5.98 0.29 1.89
N VAL A 157 -4.80 -0.23 1.52
CA VAL A 157 -4.50 -1.67 1.56
C VAL A 157 -4.63 -2.22 2.99
N ALA A 158 -4.09 -1.50 3.98
CA ALA A 158 -4.20 -1.90 5.39
C ALA A 158 -5.65 -1.84 5.89
N VAL A 159 -6.41 -0.79 5.54
CA VAL A 159 -7.85 -0.68 5.86
C VAL A 159 -8.62 -1.86 5.28
N HIS A 160 -8.38 -2.19 4.01
CA HIS A 160 -9.02 -3.31 3.34
C HIS A 160 -8.72 -4.65 4.02
N SER A 161 -7.45 -4.89 4.31
CA SER A 161 -7.00 -6.11 4.99
C SER A 161 -7.65 -6.28 6.37
N CYS A 162 -7.73 -5.19 7.14
CA CYS A 162 -8.40 -5.17 8.44
C CYS A 162 -9.91 -5.40 8.31
N ARG A 163 -10.56 -4.82 7.30
CA ARG A 163 -12.00 -5.07 7.04
C ARG A 163 -12.28 -6.53 6.63
N LEU A 164 -11.37 -7.14 5.86
CA LEU A 164 -11.47 -8.56 5.53
C LEU A 164 -11.35 -9.46 6.76
N ALA A 165 -10.59 -9.05 7.78
CA ALA A 165 -10.49 -9.78 9.03
C ALA A 165 -11.77 -9.71 9.89
N GLY A 166 -12.66 -8.76 9.61
CA GLY A 166 -13.92 -8.56 10.32
C GLY A 166 -13.76 -7.64 11.53
N ASP A 167 -14.61 -7.81 12.53
CA ASP A 167 -14.57 -7.01 13.74
C ASP A 167 -13.27 -7.24 14.53
N MET A 168 -12.63 -6.13 14.94
CA MET A 168 -11.37 -6.16 15.70
C MET A 168 -11.54 -5.65 17.15
N GLN A 169 -12.72 -5.20 17.51
CA GLN A 169 -12.94 -4.60 18.83
C GLN A 169 -12.61 -5.61 19.95
N GLN A 170 -11.73 -5.19 20.86
CA GLN A 170 -11.25 -6.00 22.00
C GLN A 170 -10.52 -7.30 21.62
N LYS A 171 -10.13 -7.49 20.36
CA LYS A 171 -9.43 -8.68 19.89
C LYS A 171 -7.91 -8.54 19.95
N SER A 172 -7.22 -9.71 19.97
CA SER A 172 -5.80 -9.82 19.75
C SER A 172 -5.52 -9.98 18.25
N VAL A 173 -4.62 -9.15 17.72
CA VAL A 173 -4.18 -9.13 16.34
C VAL A 173 -2.67 -9.35 16.28
N VAL A 174 -2.21 -10.30 15.46
CA VAL A 174 -0.78 -10.49 15.18
C VAL A 174 -0.51 -10.12 13.74
N VAL A 175 0.45 -9.22 13.52
CA VAL A 175 0.87 -8.76 12.20
C VAL A 175 2.28 -9.25 11.91
N PHE A 176 2.43 -10.07 10.88
CA PHE A 176 3.75 -10.49 10.39
C PHE A 176 4.27 -9.49 9.36
N GLY A 177 5.47 -8.99 9.63
CA GLY A 177 6.17 -7.97 8.86
C GLY A 177 6.05 -6.57 9.47
N ALA A 178 7.19 -5.94 9.80
CA ALA A 178 7.30 -4.54 10.20
C ALA A 178 7.75 -3.64 9.02
N GLY A 179 7.38 -4.02 7.80
CA GLY A 179 7.48 -3.15 6.62
C GLY A 179 6.31 -2.15 6.56
N PRO A 180 6.24 -1.31 5.52
CA PRO A 180 5.22 -0.26 5.42
C PRO A 180 3.80 -0.79 5.61
N VAL A 181 3.42 -1.84 4.88
CA VAL A 181 2.07 -2.42 4.93
C VAL A 181 1.78 -3.04 6.29
N GLY A 182 2.74 -3.76 6.90
CA GLY A 182 2.53 -4.36 8.22
C GLY A 182 2.37 -3.32 9.32
N LEU A 183 3.19 -2.26 9.33
CA LEU A 183 3.05 -1.15 10.27
C LEU A 183 1.71 -0.42 10.11
N LEU A 184 1.27 -0.19 8.87
CA LEU A 184 -0.05 0.38 8.58
C LEU A 184 -1.18 -0.55 9.02
N CYS A 185 -1.06 -1.86 8.81
CA CYS A 185 -2.02 -2.85 9.34
C CYS A 185 -2.11 -2.80 10.87
N ALA A 186 -0.98 -2.68 11.58
CA ALA A 186 -0.97 -2.53 13.03
C ALA A 186 -1.67 -1.25 13.48
N ALA A 187 -1.39 -0.12 12.82
CA ALA A 187 -2.02 1.16 13.11
C ALA A 187 -3.54 1.12 12.88
N VAL A 188 -3.98 0.54 11.77
CA VAL A 188 -5.42 0.39 11.46
C VAL A 188 -6.09 -0.57 12.42
N ALA A 189 -5.47 -1.71 12.77
CA ALA A 189 -6.01 -2.64 13.74
C ALA A 189 -6.25 -1.96 15.10
N ARG A 190 -5.29 -1.15 15.59
CA ARG A 190 -5.50 -0.32 16.80
C ARG A 190 -6.62 0.68 16.63
N ALA A 191 -6.66 1.38 15.51
CA ALA A 191 -7.71 2.34 15.20
C ALA A 191 -9.10 1.66 15.11
N PHE A 192 -9.18 0.39 14.74
CA PHE A 192 -10.42 -0.40 14.71
C PHE A 192 -10.76 -1.07 16.04
N GLY A 193 -9.99 -0.80 17.11
CA GLY A 193 -10.33 -1.20 18.47
C GLY A 193 -9.66 -2.48 18.96
N ALA A 194 -8.66 -3.01 18.27
CA ALA A 194 -7.87 -4.15 18.75
C ALA A 194 -7.24 -3.82 20.12
N SER A 195 -7.42 -4.68 21.12
CA SER A 195 -6.86 -4.49 22.47
C SER A 195 -5.37 -4.82 22.50
N THR A 196 -4.97 -5.87 21.79
CA THR A 196 -3.59 -6.34 21.69
C THR A 196 -3.19 -6.37 20.23
N VAL A 197 -2.08 -5.72 19.88
CA VAL A 197 -1.47 -5.80 18.55
C VAL A 197 0.00 -6.20 18.71
N VAL A 198 0.34 -7.37 18.19
CA VAL A 198 1.71 -7.89 18.16
C VAL A 198 2.27 -7.71 16.76
N VAL A 199 3.41 -7.04 16.62
CA VAL A 199 4.12 -6.95 15.34
C VAL A 199 5.33 -7.88 15.36
N VAL A 200 5.44 -8.71 14.33
CA VAL A 200 6.48 -9.74 14.18
C VAL A 200 7.38 -9.40 13.00
N ASP A 201 8.69 -9.39 13.21
CA ASP A 201 9.68 -9.25 12.13
C ASP A 201 11.00 -9.94 12.53
N ILE A 202 11.86 -10.20 11.57
CA ILE A 202 13.24 -10.67 11.79
C ILE A 202 14.21 -9.50 12.06
N ASN A 203 13.83 -8.28 11.67
CA ASN A 203 14.65 -7.07 11.77
C ASN A 203 14.30 -6.27 13.03
N SER A 204 15.26 -6.17 13.96
CA SER A 204 15.07 -5.44 15.23
C SER A 204 14.87 -3.93 15.04
N ASP A 205 15.52 -3.32 14.03
CA ASP A 205 15.39 -1.87 13.78
C ASP A 205 13.97 -1.53 13.32
N ARG A 206 13.35 -2.37 12.50
CA ARG A 206 11.96 -2.22 12.10
C ARG A 206 10.99 -2.45 13.26
N LEU A 207 11.28 -3.39 14.13
CA LEU A 207 10.46 -3.62 15.34
C LEU A 207 10.53 -2.45 16.32
N SER A 208 11.68 -1.76 16.43
CA SER A 208 11.85 -0.65 17.36
C SER A 208 10.87 0.51 17.11
N VAL A 209 10.37 0.67 15.90
CA VAL A 209 9.41 1.73 15.55
C VAL A 209 7.96 1.27 15.59
N ALA A 210 7.69 -0.03 15.73
CA ALA A 210 6.34 -0.59 15.62
C ALA A 210 5.35 -0.02 16.66
N GLN A 211 5.83 0.34 17.84
CA GLN A 211 4.99 0.96 18.89
C GLN A 211 4.38 2.30 18.44
N LYS A 212 5.09 3.09 17.62
CA LYS A 212 4.55 4.33 17.04
C LYS A 212 3.34 4.09 16.15
N TYR A 213 3.23 2.88 15.61
CA TYR A 213 2.16 2.45 14.72
C TYR A 213 1.18 1.49 15.40
N GLY A 214 1.02 1.62 16.72
CA GLY A 214 -0.02 0.94 17.48
C GLY A 214 0.30 -0.46 17.98
N ALA A 215 1.53 -0.99 17.77
CA ALA A 215 1.93 -2.25 18.38
C ALA A 215 1.93 -2.12 19.92
N THR A 216 1.29 -3.07 20.59
CA THR A 216 1.36 -3.22 22.06
C THR A 216 2.54 -4.10 22.46
N HIS A 217 2.91 -5.03 21.58
CA HIS A 217 4.04 -5.94 21.73
C HIS A 217 4.77 -6.09 20.40
N THR A 218 6.03 -6.47 20.48
CA THR A 218 6.84 -6.85 19.31
C THR A 218 7.46 -8.21 19.57
N TYR A 219 7.59 -9.02 18.52
CA TYR A 219 8.26 -10.29 18.60
C TYR A 219 9.29 -10.44 17.49
N LYS A 220 10.55 -10.71 17.85
CA LYS A 220 11.59 -10.98 16.88
C LYS A 220 11.59 -12.45 16.50
N MET A 221 11.12 -12.76 15.31
CA MET A 221 11.11 -14.13 14.80
C MET A 221 12.55 -14.62 14.58
N SER A 222 12.84 -15.81 15.11
CA SER A 222 14.14 -16.47 14.96
C SER A 222 14.18 -17.38 13.72
N SER A 223 15.35 -17.97 13.45
CA SER A 223 15.52 -18.97 12.40
C SER A 223 15.04 -20.38 12.80
N GLU A 224 14.48 -20.53 14.00
CA GLU A 224 13.87 -21.78 14.48
C GLU A 224 12.60 -22.13 13.70
N SER A 225 12.03 -23.32 13.96
CA SER A 225 10.82 -23.75 13.26
C SER A 225 9.63 -22.79 13.50
N PRO A 226 8.65 -22.75 12.58
CA PRO A 226 7.42 -21.97 12.77
C PRO A 226 6.69 -22.32 14.08
N GLU A 227 6.67 -23.59 14.47
CA GLU A 227 6.03 -24.09 15.69
C GLU A 227 6.76 -23.60 16.94
N HIS A 228 8.10 -23.59 16.93
CA HIS A 228 8.91 -23.05 18.03
C HIS A 228 8.67 -21.56 18.20
N ASN A 229 8.72 -20.79 17.09
CA ASN A 229 8.41 -19.36 17.11
C ASN A 229 6.97 -19.09 17.58
N ALA A 230 6.00 -19.92 17.18
CA ALA A 230 4.61 -19.81 17.61
C ALA A 230 4.46 -20.01 19.13
N ALA A 231 5.07 -21.06 19.69
CA ALA A 231 5.01 -21.33 21.12
C ALA A 231 5.60 -20.18 21.95
N ARG A 232 6.79 -19.69 21.55
CA ARG A 232 7.46 -18.57 22.22
C ARG A 232 6.67 -17.26 22.08
N LEU A 233 6.14 -16.96 20.89
CA LEU A 233 5.33 -15.76 20.68
C LEU A 233 4.12 -15.75 21.61
N LEU A 234 3.39 -16.86 21.71
CA LEU A 234 2.22 -16.98 22.59
C LEU A 234 2.60 -16.78 24.06
N GLU A 235 3.71 -17.37 24.51
CA GLU A 235 4.23 -17.24 25.87
C GLU A 235 4.64 -15.80 26.18
N GLU A 236 5.49 -15.20 25.35
CA GLU A 236 6.03 -13.85 25.56
C GLU A 236 4.93 -12.77 25.49
N THR A 237 3.90 -12.96 24.67
CA THR A 237 2.79 -12.00 24.51
C THR A 237 1.56 -12.34 25.36
N LYS A 238 1.57 -13.43 26.11
CA LYS A 238 0.48 -13.93 26.96
C LYS A 238 -0.84 -14.13 26.21
N LEU A 239 -0.76 -14.57 24.96
CA LEU A 239 -1.93 -14.89 24.14
C LEU A 239 -2.36 -16.35 24.39
N GLU A 240 -2.95 -16.62 25.57
CA GLU A 240 -3.27 -17.98 26.05
C GLU A 240 -4.18 -18.77 25.10
N ILE A 241 -5.15 -18.10 24.48
CA ILE A 241 -6.09 -18.73 23.52
C ILE A 241 -5.64 -18.58 22.07
N GLY A 242 -4.50 -17.92 21.80
CA GLY A 242 -4.02 -17.58 20.47
C GLY A 242 -4.47 -16.20 19.99
N ALA A 243 -4.14 -15.89 18.74
CA ALA A 243 -4.52 -14.64 18.06
C ALA A 243 -5.92 -14.77 17.43
N HIS A 244 -6.82 -13.83 17.70
CA HIS A 244 -8.12 -13.79 17.00
C HIS A 244 -7.98 -13.47 15.52
N VAL A 245 -6.99 -12.63 15.18
CA VAL A 245 -6.70 -12.22 13.82
C VAL A 245 -5.20 -12.29 13.57
N VAL A 246 -4.83 -12.83 12.42
CA VAL A 246 -3.47 -12.79 11.88
C VAL A 246 -3.50 -12.06 10.55
N LEU A 247 -2.64 -11.05 10.39
CA LEU A 247 -2.41 -10.32 9.13
C LEU A 247 -0.98 -10.61 8.67
N ASP A 248 -0.80 -11.35 7.59
CA ASP A 248 0.54 -11.57 7.04
C ASP A 248 0.86 -10.61 5.91
N ALA A 249 1.70 -9.61 6.20
CA ALA A 249 2.22 -8.64 5.25
C ALA A 249 3.58 -9.04 4.64
N THR A 250 4.08 -10.25 4.93
CA THR A 250 5.37 -10.73 4.43
C THR A 250 5.26 -11.59 3.19
N GLY A 251 4.26 -12.46 3.12
CA GLY A 251 4.16 -13.52 2.14
C GLY A 251 5.21 -14.64 2.31
N ALA A 252 5.95 -14.64 3.42
CA ALA A 252 6.97 -15.66 3.70
C ALA A 252 6.34 -16.93 4.29
N GLU A 253 6.64 -18.09 3.70
CA GLU A 253 6.09 -19.38 4.13
C GLU A 253 6.29 -19.67 5.63
N PRO A 254 7.45 -19.39 6.27
CA PRO A 254 7.59 -19.56 7.71
C PRO A 254 6.66 -18.65 8.52
N CYS A 255 6.38 -17.43 8.05
CA CYS A 255 5.44 -16.50 8.69
C CYS A 255 4.00 -16.99 8.58
N MET A 256 3.59 -17.48 7.39
CA MET A 256 2.28 -18.10 7.20
C MET A 256 2.07 -19.28 8.15
N ASN A 257 3.05 -20.17 8.23
CA ASN A 257 2.97 -21.37 9.07
C ASN A 257 2.94 -21.02 10.57
N CYS A 258 3.80 -20.10 11.01
CA CYS A 258 3.77 -19.59 12.37
C CYS A 258 2.40 -18.89 12.67
N GLY A 259 1.90 -18.07 11.73
CA GLY A 259 0.62 -17.39 11.86
C GLY A 259 -0.56 -18.35 11.98
N ILE A 260 -0.58 -19.45 11.22
CA ILE A 260 -1.61 -20.50 11.35
C ILE A 260 -1.49 -21.21 12.71
N ALA A 261 -0.27 -21.48 13.16
CA ALA A 261 -0.03 -22.14 14.44
C ALA A 261 -0.52 -21.31 15.63
N ILE A 262 -0.30 -19.98 15.64
CA ILE A 262 -0.75 -19.09 16.73
C ILE A 262 -2.22 -18.69 16.65
N LEU A 263 -2.91 -18.95 15.54
CA LEU A 263 -4.30 -18.55 15.37
C LEU A 263 -5.20 -19.26 16.38
N ALA A 264 -6.06 -18.52 17.04
CA ALA A 264 -7.11 -19.09 17.91
C ALA A 264 -8.10 -19.93 17.08
N SER A 265 -8.77 -20.91 17.69
CA SER A 265 -9.88 -21.61 17.04
C SER A 265 -10.98 -20.62 16.66
N GLY A 266 -11.52 -20.74 15.45
CA GLY A 266 -12.46 -19.78 14.87
C GLY A 266 -11.83 -18.44 14.45
N GLY A 267 -10.51 -18.30 14.53
CA GLY A 267 -9.82 -17.06 14.17
C GLY A 267 -9.72 -16.83 12.66
N THR A 268 -9.34 -15.60 12.29
CA THR A 268 -9.22 -15.21 10.88
C THR A 268 -7.76 -14.92 10.52
N PHE A 269 -7.27 -15.56 9.47
CA PHE A 269 -5.98 -15.28 8.82
C PHE A 269 -6.20 -14.52 7.52
N VAL A 270 -5.55 -13.36 7.36
CA VAL A 270 -5.58 -12.58 6.12
C VAL A 270 -4.19 -12.52 5.51
N GLN A 271 -4.04 -13.07 4.30
CA GLN A 271 -2.83 -13.00 3.51
C GLN A 271 -2.82 -11.70 2.72
N VAL A 272 -1.90 -10.80 3.05
CA VAL A 272 -1.72 -9.48 2.43
C VAL A 272 -0.48 -9.45 1.56
N GLY A 273 0.64 -9.96 2.08
CA GLY A 273 1.92 -10.00 1.39
C GLY A 273 1.94 -11.01 0.25
N LEU A 274 2.63 -10.65 -0.83
CA LEU A 274 2.88 -11.56 -1.95
C LEU A 274 4.16 -12.36 -1.67
N GLY A 275 4.06 -13.68 -1.72
CA GLY A 275 5.17 -14.61 -1.53
C GLY A 275 5.36 -15.57 -2.70
N LYS A 276 5.88 -16.76 -2.39
CA LYS A 276 5.99 -17.85 -3.38
C LYS A 276 4.60 -18.20 -3.93
N PRO A 277 4.50 -18.52 -5.24
CA PRO A 277 3.22 -18.90 -5.85
C PRO A 277 2.55 -20.12 -5.20
N ASN A 278 3.35 -21.08 -4.73
CA ASN A 278 2.88 -22.34 -4.14
C ASN A 278 3.57 -22.56 -2.78
N PRO A 279 3.12 -21.93 -1.69
CA PRO A 279 3.62 -22.20 -0.36
C PRO A 279 3.08 -23.53 0.18
N SER A 280 3.87 -24.21 1.03
CA SER A 280 3.40 -25.35 1.81
C SER A 280 2.71 -24.85 3.07
N LEU A 281 1.45 -25.23 3.29
CA LEU A 281 0.64 -24.80 4.42
C LEU A 281 0.08 -25.99 5.20
N PRO A 282 -0.03 -25.89 6.55
CA PRO A 282 -0.59 -26.95 7.40
C PRO A 282 -2.13 -26.92 7.36
N VAL A 283 -2.71 -27.35 6.24
CA VAL A 283 -4.19 -27.30 6.01
C VAL A 283 -4.96 -28.06 7.10
N GLY A 284 -4.40 -29.16 7.65
CA GLY A 284 -5.01 -29.85 8.79
C GLY A 284 -5.26 -28.93 9.98
N GLN A 285 -4.27 -28.08 10.35
CA GLN A 285 -4.45 -27.11 11.44
C GLN A 285 -5.51 -26.05 11.13
N ILE A 286 -5.66 -25.66 9.85
CA ILE A 286 -6.73 -24.72 9.44
C ILE A 286 -8.10 -25.37 9.67
N CYS A 287 -8.25 -26.66 9.31
CA CYS A 287 -9.48 -27.41 9.52
C CYS A 287 -9.78 -27.63 11.01
N ASP A 288 -8.79 -28.09 11.79
CA ASP A 288 -8.95 -28.39 13.23
C ASP A 288 -9.37 -27.16 14.04
N LYS A 289 -8.96 -25.97 13.58
CA LYS A 289 -9.30 -24.68 14.21
C LYS A 289 -10.57 -24.04 13.65
N GLU A 290 -11.23 -24.63 12.65
CA GLU A 290 -12.30 -23.96 11.87
C GLU A 290 -11.91 -22.55 11.45
N ALA A 291 -10.63 -22.36 11.07
CA ALA A 291 -10.08 -21.05 10.79
C ALA A 291 -10.57 -20.48 9.45
N ILE A 292 -10.79 -19.17 9.41
CA ILE A 292 -11.09 -18.46 8.18
C ILE A 292 -9.78 -18.02 7.55
N PHE A 293 -9.47 -18.51 6.34
CA PHE A 293 -8.32 -18.07 5.56
C PHE A 293 -8.77 -17.19 4.37
N ARG A 294 -8.24 -15.95 4.28
CA ARG A 294 -8.63 -14.98 3.25
C ARG A 294 -7.40 -14.37 2.58
N GLY A 295 -7.44 -14.20 1.25
CA GLY A 295 -6.51 -13.36 0.54
C GLY A 295 -7.00 -11.90 0.52
N SER A 296 -6.09 -10.95 0.67
CA SER A 296 -6.34 -9.52 0.48
C SER A 296 -5.74 -9.07 -0.86
N PHE A 297 -6.47 -8.24 -1.61
CA PHE A 297 -6.00 -7.72 -2.89
C PHE A 297 -6.41 -6.27 -3.07
N ARG A 298 -5.42 -5.36 -3.05
CA ARG A 298 -5.64 -3.91 -3.19
C ARG A 298 -6.61 -3.39 -2.12
N TYR A 299 -7.65 -2.68 -2.50
CA TYR A 299 -8.66 -2.06 -1.65
C TYR A 299 -9.99 -1.97 -2.40
N GLY A 300 -11.08 -1.74 -1.66
CA GLY A 300 -12.44 -1.69 -2.17
C GLY A 300 -13.17 -0.40 -1.83
N PRO A 301 -14.49 -0.34 -2.08
CA PRO A 301 -15.29 0.84 -1.85
C PRO A 301 -15.19 1.38 -0.41
N GLY A 302 -14.90 2.67 -0.27
CA GLY A 302 -14.80 3.35 1.02
C GLY A 302 -13.48 3.17 1.76
N ASP A 303 -12.51 2.39 1.24
CA ASP A 303 -11.23 2.22 1.93
C ASP A 303 -10.38 3.48 1.87
N TYR A 304 -10.34 4.20 0.72
CA TYR A 304 -9.68 5.50 0.60
C TYR A 304 -10.27 6.56 1.52
N GLN A 305 -11.60 6.68 1.54
CA GLN A 305 -12.28 7.63 2.43
C GLN A 305 -11.99 7.30 3.90
N THR A 306 -11.97 6.02 4.26
CA THR A 306 -11.65 5.59 5.63
C THR A 306 -10.19 5.89 5.95
N ALA A 307 -9.25 5.63 5.05
CA ALA A 307 -7.84 5.95 5.23
C ALA A 307 -7.62 7.45 5.47
N ILE A 308 -8.23 8.31 4.64
CA ILE A 308 -8.17 9.77 4.81
C ILE A 308 -8.83 10.20 6.13
N GLY A 309 -9.97 9.61 6.49
CA GLY A 309 -10.65 9.88 7.77
C GLY A 309 -9.82 9.50 9.00
N LEU A 310 -9.09 8.38 8.94
CA LEU A 310 -8.17 7.95 10.00
C LEU A 310 -6.99 8.92 10.16
N LEU A 311 -6.43 9.39 9.05
CA LEU A 311 -5.37 10.41 9.06
C LEU A 311 -5.90 11.74 9.59
N SER A 312 -7.01 12.20 9.05
CA SER A 312 -7.61 13.50 9.40
C SER A 312 -8.02 13.57 10.88
N SER A 313 -8.45 12.46 11.46
CA SER A 313 -8.82 12.39 12.88
C SER A 313 -7.65 12.14 13.83
N GLY A 314 -6.43 11.96 13.30
CA GLY A 314 -5.25 11.62 14.11
C GLY A 314 -5.28 10.19 14.71
N ARG A 315 -6.23 9.35 14.30
CA ARG A 315 -6.31 7.95 14.77
C ARG A 315 -5.22 7.08 14.18
N VAL A 316 -4.69 7.45 13.02
CA VAL A 316 -3.48 6.89 12.40
C VAL A 316 -2.51 8.02 12.15
N VAL A 317 -1.27 7.85 12.58
CA VAL A 317 -0.18 8.80 12.39
C VAL A 317 0.84 8.17 11.46
N LEU A 318 1.31 8.92 10.46
CA LEU A 318 2.27 8.45 9.46
C LEU A 318 3.67 9.03 9.65
N ASP A 319 3.86 9.90 10.65
CA ASP A 319 5.15 10.54 10.93
C ASP A 319 6.25 9.50 11.16
N GLY A 320 7.34 9.63 10.40
CA GLY A 320 8.49 8.72 10.46
C GLY A 320 8.32 7.41 9.68
N LEU A 321 7.20 7.20 8.97
CA LEU A 321 7.05 6.06 8.07
C LEU A 321 7.92 6.24 6.82
N VAL A 322 7.96 7.45 6.25
CA VAL A 322 8.90 7.83 5.18
C VAL A 322 10.27 8.00 5.80
N THR A 323 11.20 7.12 5.42
CA THR A 323 12.58 7.10 5.92
C THR A 323 13.59 7.56 4.89
N HIS A 324 13.23 7.55 3.61
CA HIS A 324 14.09 7.96 2.51
C HIS A 324 13.30 8.75 1.48
N GLU A 325 13.89 9.82 1.01
CA GLU A 325 13.28 10.78 0.10
C GLU A 325 14.27 11.09 -1.01
N PHE A 326 13.77 11.12 -2.24
CA PHE A 326 14.61 11.35 -3.41
C PHE A 326 13.94 12.36 -4.36
N PRO A 327 14.72 13.28 -4.95
CA PRO A 327 14.24 14.10 -6.06
C PRO A 327 14.01 13.21 -7.29
N PHE A 328 13.20 13.67 -8.23
CA PHE A 328 12.88 12.94 -9.47
C PHE A 328 14.14 12.49 -10.22
N THR A 329 15.16 13.33 -10.26
CA THR A 329 16.43 13.05 -10.95
C THR A 329 17.24 11.90 -10.36
N GLN A 330 16.88 11.44 -9.15
CA GLN A 330 17.50 10.30 -8.45
C GLN A 330 16.51 9.13 -8.29
N ALA A 331 15.54 9.01 -9.18
CA ALA A 331 14.54 7.94 -9.09
C ALA A 331 15.17 6.53 -9.15
N GLU A 332 16.21 6.33 -9.94
CA GLU A 332 16.91 5.03 -10.01
C GLU A 332 17.58 4.67 -8.66
N GLU A 333 18.17 5.64 -7.97
CA GLU A 333 18.73 5.45 -6.62
C GLU A 333 17.66 5.09 -5.60
N ALA A 334 16.47 5.69 -5.72
CA ALA A 334 15.33 5.35 -4.89
C ALA A 334 14.89 3.89 -5.09
N PHE A 335 14.86 3.40 -6.33
CA PHE A 335 14.58 1.99 -6.64
C PHE A 335 15.64 1.05 -6.07
N LYS A 336 16.93 1.41 -6.18
CA LYS A 336 18.04 0.66 -5.57
C LYS A 336 17.92 0.61 -4.05
N ASN A 337 17.54 1.74 -3.42
CA ASN A 337 17.33 1.82 -1.97
C ASN A 337 16.26 0.82 -1.50
N VAL A 338 15.10 0.81 -2.16
CA VAL A 338 14.02 -0.14 -1.82
C VAL A 338 14.41 -1.59 -2.15
N GLY A 339 15.05 -1.82 -3.28
CA GLY A 339 15.55 -3.14 -3.70
C GLY A 339 16.54 -3.75 -2.68
N ASN A 340 17.36 -2.91 -2.05
CA ASN A 340 18.28 -3.27 -0.98
C ASN A 340 17.61 -3.34 0.41
N ARG A 341 16.27 -3.17 0.48
CA ARG A 341 15.46 -3.23 1.72
C ARG A 341 15.88 -2.20 2.77
N GLN A 342 16.42 -1.05 2.34
CA GLN A 342 16.84 0.02 3.24
C GLN A 342 15.62 0.81 3.74
N GLY A 343 15.59 1.09 5.03
CA GLY A 343 14.52 1.83 5.68
C GLY A 343 13.15 1.14 5.69
N ILE A 344 12.10 1.95 5.77
CA ILE A 344 10.71 1.50 5.82
C ILE A 344 9.99 1.91 4.53
N LYS A 345 9.82 3.21 4.29
CA LYS A 345 9.15 3.74 3.09
C LYS A 345 10.04 4.75 2.38
N THR A 346 10.11 4.63 1.07
CA THR A 346 10.81 5.56 0.18
C THR A 346 9.79 6.31 -0.67
N VAL A 347 9.99 7.62 -0.85
CA VAL A 347 9.21 8.45 -1.75
C VAL A 347 10.11 9.16 -2.76
N ILE A 348 9.55 9.45 -3.94
CA ILE A 348 10.16 10.24 -5.00
C ILE A 348 9.30 11.49 -5.19
N TYR A 349 9.91 12.67 -5.18
CA TYR A 349 9.24 13.91 -5.52
C TYR A 349 9.11 14.07 -7.03
N GLY A 350 8.03 14.66 -7.51
CA GLY A 350 7.78 14.85 -8.92
C GLY A 350 8.79 15.79 -9.61
N PRO A 351 8.82 15.82 -10.94
CA PRO A 351 9.73 16.71 -11.68
C PRO A 351 9.57 18.18 -11.29
N GLY A 352 10.69 18.82 -10.89
CA GLY A 352 10.71 20.24 -10.52
C GLY A 352 10.00 20.61 -9.21
N VAL A 353 9.64 19.61 -8.39
CA VAL A 353 8.94 19.84 -7.11
C VAL A 353 9.95 20.23 -6.02
N ASP A 354 9.59 21.28 -5.26
CA ASP A 354 10.25 21.61 -4.01
C ASP A 354 9.77 20.63 -2.90
N GLU A 355 10.71 19.88 -2.35
CA GLU A 355 10.45 18.90 -1.29
C GLU A 355 9.80 19.52 -0.05
N THR A 356 10.17 20.76 0.27
CA THR A 356 9.62 21.48 1.43
C THR A 356 8.12 21.74 1.25
N ALA A 357 7.70 22.09 0.03
CA ALA A 357 6.31 22.34 -0.29
C ALA A 357 5.45 21.07 -0.18
N ALA A 358 6.01 19.92 -0.52
CA ALA A 358 5.29 18.63 -0.43
C ALA A 358 5.00 18.21 1.02
N LYS A 359 5.83 18.64 1.97
CA LYS A 359 5.68 18.37 3.41
C LYS A 359 4.78 19.38 4.12
N ALA A 360 4.57 20.55 3.52
CA ALA A 360 3.78 21.61 4.12
C ALA A 360 2.30 21.21 4.26
N THR A 361 1.72 21.58 5.39
CA THR A 361 0.28 21.56 5.62
C THR A 361 -0.26 22.97 5.44
N LEU A 362 -1.51 23.09 4.95
CA LEU A 362 -2.20 24.37 4.93
C LEU A 362 -2.83 24.57 6.31
N THR A 363 -2.51 25.67 6.95
CA THR A 363 -3.10 26.10 8.24
C THR A 363 -4.51 26.62 8.05
#